data_df1bf034910418122eb0866b3a3464aa
#
_entry.id   df1bf034910418122eb0866b3a3464aa
#
_cell.length_a   1.000
_cell.length_b   1.000
_cell.length_c   1.000
_cell.angle_alpha   90.00
_cell.angle_beta   90.00
_cell.angle_gamma   90.00
#
_symmetry.space_group_name_H-M   'P 1'
#
loop_
_entity.id
_entity.type
_entity.pdbx_description
1 polymer ?
#
loop_
_entity_poly.entity_id
_entity_poly.type
_entity_poly.pdbx_seq_one_letter_code
_entity_poly.pdbx_strand_id
1 'polypeptide(L)'
;MQVITQIEVIIGDITKVAVDAIVNAANSSLMGGGGVDGAIHRAGGPAILEDCKRIIAGQGSCATGGAVITTAGNLPSRYVIHTVGPVWNGGNKNENEKLADCYKN
;
A
#
# COMPACT_ATOMS: atom_id res chain seq x y z
N MET A 1 13.74 19.56 18.76
CA MET A 1 14.18 18.90 17.52
C MET A 1 13.42 19.47 16.33
N GLN A 2 14.15 19.83 15.30
CA GLN A 2 13.54 20.36 14.09
C GLN A 2 13.37 19.23 13.07
N VAL A 3 12.16 19.04 12.57
CA VAL A 3 11.85 18.04 11.53
C VAL A 3 11.74 18.76 10.19
N ILE A 4 12.56 18.34 9.24
CA ILE A 4 12.54 18.87 7.88
C ILE A 4 11.95 17.79 6.98
N THR A 5 10.84 18.12 6.33
CA THR A 5 10.21 17.21 5.37
C THR A 5 10.47 17.73 3.96
N GLN A 6 11.05 16.88 3.13
CA GLN A 6 11.25 17.16 1.71
C GLN A 6 10.31 16.30 0.88
N ILE A 7 9.64 16.91 -0.08
CA ILE A 7 8.80 16.21 -1.04
C ILE A 7 9.42 16.40 -2.42
N GLU A 8 9.69 15.28 -3.08
CA GLU A 8 10.23 15.26 -4.42
C GLU A 8 9.31 14.44 -5.33
N VAL A 9 8.97 14.98 -6.49
CA VAL A 9 8.14 14.30 -7.47
C VAL A 9 9.02 13.76 -8.59
N ILE A 10 8.99 12.45 -8.79
CA ILE A 10 9.74 11.77 -9.83
C ILE A 10 8.80 10.98 -10.73
N ILE A 11 9.22 10.73 -11.97
CA ILE A 11 8.53 9.83 -12.89
C ILE A 11 9.35 8.56 -13.00
N GLY A 12 8.72 7.41 -12.72
CA GLY A 12 9.44 6.14 -12.79
C GLY A 12 8.57 4.97 -12.36
N ASP A 13 9.20 3.81 -12.33
CA ASP A 13 8.56 2.57 -11.90
C ASP A 13 8.83 2.37 -10.41
N ILE A 14 7.77 2.40 -9.60
CA ILE A 14 7.88 2.28 -8.14
C ILE A 14 8.54 0.97 -7.70
N THR A 15 8.42 -0.09 -8.51
CA THR A 15 9.02 -1.39 -8.18
C THR A 15 10.54 -1.40 -8.32
N LYS A 16 11.12 -0.34 -8.85
CA LYS A 16 12.56 -0.20 -9.07
C LYS A 16 13.20 0.88 -8.20
N VAL A 17 12.42 1.53 -7.34
CA VAL A 17 12.91 2.60 -6.48
C VAL A 17 13.47 2.02 -5.19
N ALA A 18 14.74 2.30 -4.90
CA ALA A 18 15.41 1.81 -3.70
C ALA A 18 15.20 2.81 -2.55
N VAL A 19 14.22 2.54 -1.72
CA VAL A 19 13.85 3.35 -0.54
C VAL A 19 13.53 2.41 0.62
N ASP A 20 13.36 2.95 1.82
CA ASP A 20 13.03 2.12 2.98
C ASP A 20 11.65 1.46 2.85
N ALA A 21 10.66 2.21 2.39
CA ALA A 21 9.31 1.70 2.21
C ALA A 21 8.65 2.35 1.01
N ILE A 22 7.77 1.59 0.33
CA ILE A 22 6.89 2.12 -0.70
C ILE A 22 5.45 1.97 -0.23
N VAL A 23 4.57 2.84 -0.72
CA VAL A 23 3.14 2.79 -0.41
C VAL A 23 2.40 2.15 -1.58
N ASN A 24 1.59 1.15 -1.28
CA ASN A 24 0.77 0.43 -2.25
C ASN A 24 -0.70 0.77 -2.04
N ALA A 25 -1.40 1.06 -3.13
CA ALA A 25 -2.86 1.21 -3.12
C ALA A 25 -3.48 -0.19 -3.24
N ALA A 26 -3.83 -0.77 -2.11
CA ALA A 26 -4.32 -2.13 -2.02
C ALA A 26 -5.85 -2.19 -1.98
N ASN A 27 -6.40 -3.38 -2.22
CA ASN A 27 -7.80 -3.65 -1.90
C ASN A 27 -7.92 -4.23 -0.49
N SER A 28 -9.14 -4.34 0.03
CA SER A 28 -9.36 -4.77 1.42
C SER A 28 -8.93 -6.21 1.70
N SER A 29 -8.89 -7.06 0.69
CA SER A 29 -8.43 -8.44 0.84
C SER A 29 -6.92 -8.57 0.96
N LEU A 30 -6.16 -7.57 0.54
CA LEU A 30 -4.69 -7.55 0.45
C LEU A 30 -4.10 -8.66 -0.43
N MET A 31 -4.92 -9.29 -1.28
CA MET A 31 -4.49 -10.44 -2.08
C MET A 31 -3.93 -10.04 -3.46
N GLY A 32 -3.70 -8.75 -3.67
CA GLY A 32 -3.24 -8.26 -4.96
C GLY A 32 -4.40 -7.89 -5.88
N GLY A 33 -4.08 -7.36 -7.03
CA GLY A 33 -5.06 -6.92 -8.02
C GLY A 33 -4.38 -6.44 -9.27
N GLY A 34 -4.99 -5.49 -9.96
CA GLY A 34 -4.41 -4.88 -11.15
C GLY A 34 -3.59 -3.64 -10.83
N GLY A 35 -3.10 -2.97 -11.87
CA GLY A 35 -2.38 -1.71 -11.73
C GLY A 35 -1.11 -1.81 -10.90
N VAL A 36 -0.87 -0.79 -10.08
CA VAL A 36 0.31 -0.73 -9.21
C VAL A 36 0.33 -1.87 -8.20
N ASP A 37 -0.82 -2.21 -7.61
CA ASP A 37 -0.92 -3.32 -6.66
C ASP A 37 -0.44 -4.63 -7.31
N GLY A 38 -0.92 -4.95 -8.50
CA GLY A 38 -0.47 -6.13 -9.23
C GLY A 38 1.01 -6.08 -9.57
N ALA A 39 1.53 -4.92 -9.98
CA ALA A 39 2.94 -4.75 -10.30
C ALA A 39 3.83 -4.99 -9.09
N ILE A 40 3.45 -4.47 -7.92
CA ILE A 40 4.20 -4.65 -6.68
C ILE A 40 4.23 -6.13 -6.28
N HIS A 41 3.09 -6.81 -6.34
CA HIS A 41 3.04 -8.23 -6.00
C HIS A 41 3.88 -9.09 -6.97
N ARG A 42 3.83 -8.79 -8.28
CA ARG A 42 4.62 -9.52 -9.27
C ARG A 42 6.13 -9.32 -9.07
N ALA A 43 6.56 -8.07 -8.89
CA ALA A 43 7.97 -7.74 -8.74
C ALA A 43 8.53 -8.20 -7.39
N GLY A 44 7.73 -8.10 -6.32
CA GLY A 44 8.15 -8.51 -4.99
C GLY A 44 8.16 -10.02 -4.77
N GLY A 45 7.42 -10.76 -5.58
CA GLY A 45 7.33 -12.20 -5.46
C GLY A 45 6.37 -12.67 -4.38
N PRO A 46 6.33 -13.97 -4.09
CA PRO A 46 5.30 -14.56 -3.21
C PRO A 46 5.41 -14.14 -1.75
N ALA A 47 6.55 -13.61 -1.30
CA ALA A 47 6.73 -13.24 0.12
C ALA A 47 5.77 -12.14 0.56
N ILE A 48 5.43 -11.20 -0.32
CA ILE A 48 4.46 -10.13 -0.01
C ILE A 48 3.09 -10.75 0.21
N LEU A 49 2.64 -11.61 -0.67
CA LEU A 49 1.33 -12.26 -0.56
C LEU A 49 1.27 -13.15 0.69
N GLU A 50 2.35 -13.84 1.03
CA GLU A 50 2.41 -14.66 2.24
C GLU A 50 2.23 -13.81 3.51
N ASP A 51 2.88 -12.65 3.57
CA ASP A 51 2.68 -11.71 4.68
C ASP A 51 1.26 -11.19 4.73
N CYS A 52 0.67 -10.84 3.58
CA CYS A 52 -0.71 -10.39 3.50
C CYS A 52 -1.68 -11.47 4.00
N LYS A 53 -1.48 -12.71 3.62
CA LYS A 53 -2.31 -13.84 4.10
C LYS A 53 -2.22 -14.00 5.60
N ARG A 54 -1.03 -13.85 6.17
CA ARG A 54 -0.81 -13.95 7.62
C ARG A 54 -1.57 -12.84 8.36
N ILE A 55 -1.53 -11.63 7.85
CA ILE A 55 -2.25 -10.49 8.43
C ILE A 55 -3.76 -10.71 8.36
N ILE A 56 -4.28 -11.14 7.22
CA ILE A 56 -5.71 -11.40 7.03
C ILE A 56 -6.17 -12.54 7.96
N ALA A 57 -5.37 -13.57 8.14
CA ALA A 57 -5.70 -14.68 9.04
C ALA A 57 -5.81 -14.21 10.49
N GLY A 58 -5.01 -13.21 10.90
CA GLY A 58 -5.02 -12.69 12.25
C GLY A 58 -6.10 -11.65 12.53
N GLN A 59 -6.38 -10.76 11.60
CA GLN A 59 -7.27 -9.61 11.84
C GLN A 59 -8.48 -9.52 10.90
N GLY A 60 -8.56 -10.37 9.87
CA GLY A 60 -9.55 -10.24 8.82
C GLY A 60 -9.10 -9.24 7.76
N SER A 61 -10.04 -8.77 6.92
CA SER A 61 -9.72 -7.84 5.84
C SER A 61 -9.27 -6.48 6.40
N CYS A 62 -8.44 -5.77 5.62
CA CYS A 62 -8.05 -4.41 5.96
C CYS A 62 -9.17 -3.44 5.59
N ALA A 63 -9.64 -2.68 6.57
CA ALA A 63 -10.73 -1.73 6.37
C ALA A 63 -10.28 -0.54 5.50
N THR A 64 -11.24 0.06 4.78
CA THR A 64 -11.01 1.31 4.08
C THR A 64 -10.50 2.37 5.07
N GLY A 65 -9.44 3.06 4.71
CA GLY A 65 -8.75 4.00 5.60
C GLY A 65 -7.66 3.35 6.45
N GLY A 66 -7.58 2.03 6.48
CA GLY A 66 -6.54 1.31 7.21
C GLY A 66 -5.24 1.16 6.43
N ALA A 67 -4.21 0.75 7.14
CA ALA A 67 -2.90 0.47 6.54
C ALA A 67 -2.23 -0.70 7.26
N VAL A 68 -1.47 -1.51 6.51
CA VAL A 68 -0.67 -2.59 7.07
C VAL A 68 0.73 -2.57 6.43
N ILE A 69 1.71 -3.11 7.15
CA ILE A 69 3.10 -3.16 6.68
C ILE A 69 3.48 -4.63 6.45
N THR A 70 4.05 -4.91 5.27
CA THR A 70 4.58 -6.23 4.93
C THR A 70 6.04 -6.14 4.51
N THR A 71 6.68 -7.30 4.36
CA THR A 71 7.96 -7.38 3.65
C THR A 71 7.80 -6.88 2.23
N ALA A 72 8.86 -6.39 1.64
CA ALA A 72 8.91 -6.03 0.22
C ALA A 72 9.38 -7.19 -0.68
N GLY A 73 9.74 -8.33 -0.09
CA GLY A 73 10.20 -9.48 -0.85
C GLY A 73 11.42 -9.15 -1.70
N ASN A 74 11.30 -9.34 -3.02
CA ASN A 74 12.39 -9.12 -3.97
C ASN A 74 12.54 -7.66 -4.41
N LEU A 75 11.67 -6.76 -3.94
CA LEU A 75 11.77 -5.35 -4.28
C LEU A 75 13.02 -4.71 -3.65
N PRO A 76 13.56 -3.63 -4.23
CA PRO A 76 14.71 -2.93 -3.64
C PRO A 76 14.40 -2.18 -2.35
N SER A 77 13.12 -2.11 -1.96
CA SER A 77 12.69 -1.53 -0.68
C SER A 77 12.68 -2.60 0.41
N ARG A 78 12.63 -2.18 1.68
CA ARG A 78 12.54 -3.11 2.82
C ARG A 78 11.11 -3.51 3.13
N TYR A 79 10.18 -2.57 2.99
CA TYR A 79 8.80 -2.73 3.41
C TYR A 79 7.85 -2.20 2.35
N VAL A 80 6.62 -2.74 2.36
CA VAL A 80 5.50 -2.18 1.62
C VAL A 80 4.43 -1.77 2.63
N ILE A 81 3.97 -0.53 2.54
CA ILE A 81 2.84 -0.04 3.32
C ILE A 81 1.61 -0.12 2.42
N HIS A 82 0.71 -1.04 2.75
CA HIS A 82 -0.53 -1.24 1.98
C HIS A 82 -1.62 -0.37 2.57
N THR A 83 -2.15 0.55 1.79
CA THR A 83 -3.27 1.40 2.20
C THR A 83 -4.50 1.02 1.39
N VAL A 84 -5.66 1.04 2.03
CA VAL A 84 -6.93 0.70 1.39
C VAL A 84 -7.76 1.97 1.25
N GLY A 85 -7.82 2.49 0.03
CA GLY A 85 -8.67 3.61 -0.31
C GLY A 85 -10.10 3.16 -0.62
N PRO A 86 -11.05 4.09 -0.68
CA PRO A 86 -12.43 3.76 -1.02
C PRO A 86 -12.56 3.48 -2.52
N VAL A 87 -13.57 2.67 -2.85
CA VAL A 87 -14.01 2.56 -4.25
C VAL A 87 -14.73 3.85 -4.62
N TRP A 88 -14.28 4.52 -5.69
CA TRP A 88 -14.86 5.78 -6.11
C TRP A 88 -16.19 5.56 -6.81
N ASN A 89 -17.26 6.13 -6.25
CA ASN A 89 -18.64 6.05 -6.79
C ASN A 89 -19.21 7.44 -7.08
N GLY A 90 -18.46 8.27 -7.77
CA GLY A 90 -18.88 9.61 -8.10
C GLY A 90 -18.79 10.63 -6.96
N GLY A 91 -18.09 10.30 -5.89
CA GLY A 91 -17.86 11.22 -4.78
C GLY A 91 -19.03 11.41 -3.82
N ASN A 92 -20.00 10.52 -3.84
CA ASN A 92 -21.25 10.67 -3.09
C ASN A 92 -21.26 9.97 -1.71
N LYS A 93 -20.17 9.30 -1.32
CA LYS A 93 -20.15 8.42 -0.13
C LYS A 93 -18.93 8.63 0.75
N ASN A 94 -18.48 9.86 0.92
CA ASN A 94 -17.34 10.20 1.78
C ASN A 94 -16.00 9.57 1.33
N GLU A 95 -15.85 9.24 0.05
CA GLU A 95 -14.61 8.64 -0.46
C GLU A 95 -13.39 9.51 -0.20
N ASN A 96 -13.55 10.84 -0.30
CA ASN A 96 -12.45 11.77 -0.06
C ASN A 96 -11.96 11.72 1.38
N GLU A 97 -12.86 11.63 2.36
CA GLU A 97 -12.50 11.52 3.76
C GLU A 97 -11.80 10.20 4.07
N LYS A 98 -12.30 9.11 3.52
CA LYS A 98 -11.69 7.78 3.69
C LYS A 98 -10.31 7.70 3.07
N LEU A 99 -10.13 8.32 1.90
CA LEU A 99 -8.83 8.37 1.25
C LEU A 99 -7.83 9.19 2.08
N ALA A 100 -8.26 10.31 2.66
CA ALA A 100 -7.41 11.10 3.54
C ALA A 100 -6.99 10.30 4.78
N ASP A 101 -7.87 9.47 5.34
CA ASP A 101 -7.56 8.62 6.49
C ASP A 101 -6.45 7.62 6.18
N CYS A 102 -6.36 7.10 4.95
CA CYS A 102 -5.27 6.22 4.53
C CYS A 102 -3.90 6.89 4.66
N TYR A 103 -3.82 8.18 4.39
CA TYR A 103 -2.56 8.92 4.46
C TYR A 103 -2.23 9.43 5.88
N LYS A 104 -3.17 9.40 6.79
CA LYS A 104 -2.97 9.78 8.20
C LYS A 104 -2.50 8.61 9.06
N ASN A 105 -2.85 7.42 8.67
CA ASN A 105 -2.46 6.21 9.37
C ASN A 105 -1.08 5.74 8.92
#